data_fb6fad31070e50c1e3edb9171d7c9a73
#
_entry.id   fb6fad31070e50c1e3edb9171d7c9a73
#
_cell.length_a   1.000
_cell.length_b   1.000
_cell.length_c   1.000
_cell.angle_alpha   90.00
_cell.angle_beta   90.00
_cell.angle_gamma   90.00
#
_symmetry.space_group_name_H-M   'P 1'
#
loop_
_entity.id
_entity.type
_entity.pdbx_description
1 polymer ?
#
loop_
_entity_poly.entity_id
_entity_poly.type
_entity_poly.pdbx_seq_one_letter_code
_entity_poly.pdbx_strand_id
1 'polypeptide(L)'
;AIMSLSILTTSSFAEIKMGIILGFTGPIESLTPAMAASAELAFKEASDSGSLLGGEKIKPLRVDSTCVDSGAATTAAEGLVSQGVVAIMGADCSGVTGAVASNVAVPNGITIISPSATSPGLTSLKDKGLFFRTAPSDARGGQILADITKDRGVKSVAVTYTNNDYGKGLADVYSAAVKAHGIKVTTVSAHEDGKADYSAEVSTLASAGGDAVAVIGYLDQGGKGIIQGSLDSGAFDTFILSDGMIGDSLTDTFGKSLNKSFGSLPGSLGKGADVFGKIAKAAGIDSSGPYTGESYDAAALIVLAMQASGSADRSSIAKNVMSIANAPGTKIYPGELKKGLDLLAKGKAIDYEGATAVKFTDVGEHVGNFIEKEIKGGKFKNKKQR
;
A
#
# COMPACT_ATOMS: atom_id res chain seq x y z
N ALA A 1 -38.39 41.25 -36.94
CA ALA A 1 -37.11 40.75 -36.51
C ALA A 1 -37.31 39.89 -35.27
N ILE A 2 -37.20 38.56 -35.40
CA ILE A 2 -37.27 37.60 -34.29
C ILE A 2 -35.82 37.36 -33.85
N MET A 3 -35.49 37.83 -32.66
CA MET A 3 -34.18 37.67 -32.06
C MET A 3 -34.16 36.32 -31.33
N SER A 4 -33.52 35.29 -31.95
CA SER A 4 -33.33 33.98 -31.34
C SER A 4 -32.29 34.11 -30.22
N LEU A 5 -32.77 34.00 -28.99
CA LEU A 5 -31.91 33.92 -27.80
C LEU A 5 -31.36 32.50 -27.69
N SER A 6 -30.11 32.28 -28.12
CA SER A 6 -29.39 31.02 -27.91
C SER A 6 -29.04 30.90 -26.44
N ILE A 7 -29.78 30.07 -25.70
CA ILE A 7 -29.44 29.67 -24.34
C ILE A 7 -28.24 28.72 -24.43
N LEU A 8 -27.06 29.22 -24.14
CA LEU A 8 -25.86 28.39 -23.88
C LEU A 8 -26.10 27.65 -22.57
N THR A 9 -26.54 26.41 -22.64
CA THR A 9 -26.53 25.49 -21.48
C THR A 9 -25.10 25.14 -21.21
N THR A 10 -24.50 25.76 -20.20
CA THR A 10 -23.25 25.28 -19.59
C THR A 10 -23.59 23.95 -18.93
N SER A 11 -23.17 22.83 -19.54
CA SER A 11 -23.20 21.53 -18.91
C SER A 11 -22.29 21.61 -17.68
N SER A 12 -22.88 21.70 -16.49
CA SER A 12 -22.19 21.50 -15.25
C SER A 12 -21.87 20.02 -15.19
N PHE A 13 -20.63 19.64 -15.47
CA PHE A 13 -20.16 18.28 -15.22
C PHE A 13 -20.21 18.03 -13.71
N ALA A 14 -20.93 17.01 -13.29
CA ALA A 14 -20.96 16.62 -11.89
C ALA A 14 -19.60 16.00 -11.53
N GLU A 15 -19.01 16.47 -10.42
CA GLU A 15 -17.73 15.89 -9.94
C GLU A 15 -17.91 14.42 -9.53
N ILE A 16 -17.07 13.54 -10.07
CA ILE A 16 -17.02 12.13 -9.68
C ILE A 16 -16.32 12.01 -8.33
N LYS A 17 -17.02 11.58 -7.30
CA LYS A 17 -16.43 11.44 -5.97
C LYS A 17 -15.69 10.12 -5.83
N MET A 18 -14.45 10.18 -5.39
CA MET A 18 -13.57 9.03 -5.10
C MET A 18 -13.21 9.01 -3.62
N GLY A 19 -13.33 7.85 -2.98
CA GLY A 19 -12.89 7.68 -1.60
C GLY A 19 -11.37 7.43 -1.52
N ILE A 20 -10.74 8.03 -0.52
CA ILE A 20 -9.40 7.70 -0.05
C ILE A 20 -9.53 7.38 1.43
N ILE A 21 -9.29 6.11 1.80
CA ILE A 21 -9.35 5.67 3.18
C ILE A 21 -7.99 5.12 3.61
N LEU A 22 -7.32 5.83 4.52
CA LEU A 22 -5.98 5.50 5.03
C LEU A 22 -5.90 5.86 6.52
N GLY A 23 -4.95 5.27 7.26
CA GLY A 23 -4.71 5.54 8.67
C GLY A 23 -3.98 6.87 8.88
N PHE A 24 -4.71 7.96 8.79
CA PHE A 24 -4.16 9.30 9.06
C PHE A 24 -3.86 9.53 10.55
N THR A 25 -4.39 8.66 11.39
CA THR A 25 -3.99 8.50 12.80
C THR A 25 -3.59 7.04 13.04
N GLY A 26 -2.80 6.79 14.09
CA GLY A 26 -2.40 5.44 14.48
C GLY A 26 -0.98 5.06 14.07
N PRO A 27 -0.69 3.73 13.95
CA PRO A 27 0.69 3.23 13.96
C PRO A 27 1.48 3.45 12.67
N ILE A 28 0.88 4.03 11.61
CA ILE A 28 1.55 4.37 10.35
C ILE A 28 1.24 5.80 9.87
N GLU A 29 0.83 6.68 10.77
CA GLU A 29 0.40 8.04 10.45
C GLU A 29 1.45 8.87 9.71
N SER A 30 2.74 8.57 9.91
CA SER A 30 3.82 9.24 9.20
C SER A 30 3.91 8.89 7.70
N LEU A 31 3.32 7.78 7.25
CA LEU A 31 3.37 7.29 5.87
C LEU A 31 2.19 7.77 5.02
N THR A 32 1.01 7.81 5.60
CA THR A 32 -0.25 7.97 4.89
C THR A 32 -0.47 9.31 4.19
N PRO A 33 0.08 10.46 4.64
CA PRO A 33 -0.04 11.72 3.91
C PRO A 33 0.55 11.67 2.50
N ALA A 34 1.74 11.06 2.33
CA ALA A 34 2.38 10.91 1.02
C ALA A 34 1.65 9.89 0.13
N MET A 35 1.11 8.82 0.72
CA MET A 35 0.27 7.84 0.02
C MET A 35 -1.00 8.50 -0.53
N ALA A 36 -1.72 9.26 0.29
CA ALA A 36 -2.91 9.98 -0.14
C ALA A 36 -2.62 11.01 -1.23
N ALA A 37 -1.55 11.80 -1.06
CA ALA A 37 -1.13 12.78 -2.05
C ALA A 37 -0.76 12.12 -3.40
N SER A 38 -0.17 10.92 -3.37
CA SER A 38 0.16 10.16 -4.58
C SER A 38 -1.09 9.68 -5.33
N ALA A 39 -2.11 9.21 -4.62
CA ALA A 39 -3.39 8.86 -5.22
C ALA A 39 -4.11 10.09 -5.81
N GLU A 40 -4.10 11.20 -5.09
CA GLU A 40 -4.68 12.46 -5.58
C GLU A 40 -3.94 13.01 -6.79
N LEU A 41 -2.62 12.77 -6.90
CA LEU A 41 -1.85 13.13 -8.09
C LEU A 41 -2.39 12.39 -9.33
N ALA A 42 -2.68 11.09 -9.23
CA ALA A 42 -3.28 10.32 -10.33
C ALA A 42 -4.70 10.83 -10.66
N PHE A 43 -5.52 11.09 -9.67
CA PHE A 43 -6.86 11.64 -9.87
C PHE A 43 -6.82 13.03 -10.52
N LYS A 44 -5.87 13.86 -10.10
CA LYS A 44 -5.64 15.19 -10.68
C LYS A 44 -5.17 15.08 -12.13
N GLU A 45 -4.21 14.20 -12.43
CA GLU A 45 -3.71 13.97 -13.80
C GLU A 45 -4.85 13.55 -14.73
N ALA A 46 -5.69 12.59 -14.31
CA ALA A 46 -6.85 12.17 -15.09
C ALA A 46 -7.85 13.32 -15.30
N SER A 47 -8.17 14.08 -14.25
CA SER A 47 -9.08 15.22 -14.32
C SER A 47 -8.57 16.34 -15.23
N ASP A 48 -7.27 16.68 -15.13
CA ASP A 48 -6.66 17.76 -15.90
C ASP A 48 -6.45 17.40 -17.37
N SER A 49 -6.44 16.10 -17.68
CA SER A 49 -6.32 15.60 -19.05
C SER A 49 -7.45 16.07 -19.96
N GLY A 50 -8.63 16.35 -19.40
CA GLY A 50 -9.87 16.62 -20.13
C GLY A 50 -10.44 15.44 -20.92
N SER A 51 -9.84 14.24 -20.77
CA SER A 51 -10.21 13.03 -21.52
C SER A 51 -11.05 12.04 -20.71
N LEU A 52 -11.09 12.18 -19.38
CA LEU A 52 -11.83 11.28 -18.50
C LEU A 52 -13.34 11.42 -18.77
N LEU A 53 -13.98 10.36 -19.29
CA LEU A 53 -15.43 10.30 -19.59
C LEU A 53 -15.97 11.56 -20.31
N GLY A 54 -15.17 12.13 -21.23
CA GLY A 54 -15.56 13.31 -21.97
C GLY A 54 -15.32 14.64 -21.27
N GLY A 55 -14.51 14.67 -20.22
CA GLY A 55 -14.10 15.89 -19.50
C GLY A 55 -14.55 15.96 -18.04
N GLU A 56 -15.08 14.87 -17.50
CA GLU A 56 -15.46 14.75 -16.08
C GLU A 56 -14.25 15.03 -15.15
N LYS A 57 -14.55 15.53 -13.94
CA LYS A 57 -13.58 15.84 -12.92
C LYS A 57 -13.75 14.94 -11.71
N ILE A 58 -12.65 14.60 -11.06
CA ILE A 58 -12.65 13.80 -9.83
C ILE A 58 -12.52 14.70 -8.62
N LYS A 59 -13.32 14.41 -7.61
CA LYS A 59 -13.25 14.98 -6.27
C LYS A 59 -12.85 13.89 -5.29
N PRO A 60 -11.59 13.85 -4.82
CA PRO A 60 -11.19 12.92 -3.78
C PRO A 60 -11.77 13.33 -2.42
N LEU A 61 -12.16 12.33 -1.62
CA LEU A 61 -12.66 12.48 -0.26
C LEU A 61 -11.81 11.60 0.65
N ARG A 62 -11.04 12.22 1.56
CA ARG A 62 -10.21 11.50 2.54
C ARG A 62 -11.02 11.18 3.79
N VAL A 63 -10.83 9.97 4.31
CA VAL A 63 -11.31 9.55 5.64
C VAL A 63 -10.24 8.71 6.34
N ASP A 64 -10.27 8.71 7.67
CA ASP A 64 -9.30 8.00 8.49
C ASP A 64 -9.75 6.56 8.76
N SER A 65 -8.90 5.58 8.47
CA SER A 65 -9.10 4.16 8.79
C SER A 65 -8.58 3.80 10.18
N THR A 66 -7.80 4.68 10.81
CA THR A 66 -7.02 4.44 12.03
C THR A 66 -5.99 3.29 11.94
N CYS A 67 -5.96 2.52 10.86
CA CYS A 67 -5.16 1.30 10.66
C CYS A 67 -5.54 0.11 11.56
N VAL A 68 -6.00 0.33 12.78
CA VAL A 68 -6.17 -0.74 13.80
C VAL A 68 -7.61 -0.95 14.25
N ASP A 69 -8.49 0.05 14.14
CA ASP A 69 -9.89 -0.04 14.56
C ASP A 69 -10.81 -0.33 13.35
N SER A 70 -11.17 -1.60 13.19
CA SER A 70 -12.07 -2.04 12.11
C SER A 70 -13.48 -1.44 12.20
N GLY A 71 -13.96 -1.08 13.39
CA GLY A 71 -15.25 -0.42 13.58
C GLY A 71 -15.21 1.03 13.09
N ALA A 72 -14.18 1.78 13.50
CA ALA A 72 -13.96 3.15 13.03
C ALA A 72 -13.78 3.19 11.51
N ALA A 73 -12.95 2.30 10.94
CA ALA A 73 -12.74 2.22 9.49
C ALA A 73 -14.03 1.90 8.73
N THR A 74 -14.86 0.97 9.23
CA THR A 74 -16.17 0.64 8.66
C THR A 74 -17.08 1.87 8.66
N THR A 75 -17.19 2.57 9.78
CA THR A 75 -18.00 3.80 9.88
C THR A 75 -17.51 4.90 8.93
N ALA A 76 -16.20 5.09 8.82
CA ALA A 76 -15.62 6.05 7.88
C ALA A 76 -15.93 5.69 6.42
N ALA A 77 -15.86 4.41 6.06
CA ALA A 77 -16.20 3.94 4.72
C ALA A 77 -17.70 4.07 4.41
N GLU A 78 -18.60 3.81 5.37
CA GLU A 78 -20.04 4.07 5.23
C GLU A 78 -20.32 5.57 4.98
N GLY A 79 -19.55 6.44 5.64
CA GLY A 79 -19.58 7.88 5.38
C GLY A 79 -19.21 8.23 3.94
N LEU A 80 -18.23 7.56 3.33
CA LEU A 80 -17.90 7.70 1.91
C LEU A 80 -19.04 7.24 1.00
N VAL A 81 -19.65 6.08 1.31
CA VAL A 81 -20.81 5.55 0.57
C VAL A 81 -21.98 6.55 0.58
N SER A 82 -22.28 7.11 1.75
CA SER A 82 -23.35 8.10 1.94
C SER A 82 -23.09 9.38 1.14
N GLN A 83 -21.83 9.76 0.96
CA GLN A 83 -21.43 10.90 0.14
C GLN A 83 -21.46 10.60 -1.36
N GLY A 84 -21.71 9.35 -1.77
CA GLY A 84 -21.86 8.95 -3.15
C GLY A 84 -20.56 8.68 -3.89
N VAL A 85 -19.50 8.22 -3.20
CA VAL A 85 -18.27 7.78 -3.87
C VAL A 85 -18.55 6.59 -4.80
N VAL A 86 -17.84 6.53 -5.93
CA VAL A 86 -18.03 5.47 -6.93
C VAL A 86 -17.01 4.34 -6.80
N ALA A 87 -15.82 4.65 -6.28
CA ALA A 87 -14.77 3.67 -5.96
C ALA A 87 -13.93 4.18 -4.77
N ILE A 88 -13.11 3.31 -4.19
CA ILE A 88 -12.27 3.60 -3.03
C ILE A 88 -10.82 3.16 -3.32
N MET A 89 -9.87 4.07 -3.13
CA MET A 89 -8.46 3.77 -2.94
C MET A 89 -8.19 3.59 -1.44
N GLY A 90 -7.70 2.42 -1.08
CA GLY A 90 -7.52 2.02 0.33
C GLY A 90 -8.26 0.71 0.65
N ALA A 91 -8.41 0.28 1.90
CA ALA A 91 -7.71 0.84 3.01
C ALA A 91 -6.23 0.39 2.99
N ASP A 92 -5.46 0.81 3.99
CA ASP A 92 -4.02 0.58 4.04
C ASP A 92 -3.64 -0.70 4.81
N CYS A 93 -4.04 -0.80 6.06
CA CYS A 93 -3.71 -1.90 6.95
C CYS A 93 -4.65 -3.10 6.73
N SER A 94 -4.13 -4.33 6.79
CA SER A 94 -4.85 -5.53 6.32
C SER A 94 -6.16 -5.80 7.06
N GLY A 95 -6.19 -5.67 8.39
CA GLY A 95 -7.40 -5.91 9.18
C GLY A 95 -8.54 -4.95 8.83
N VAL A 96 -8.25 -3.65 8.80
CA VAL A 96 -9.25 -2.63 8.43
C VAL A 96 -9.64 -2.74 6.96
N THR A 97 -8.73 -3.14 6.06
CA THR A 97 -9.03 -3.39 4.65
C THR A 97 -10.02 -4.53 4.49
N GLY A 98 -9.80 -5.65 5.19
CA GLY A 98 -10.72 -6.79 5.19
C GLY A 98 -12.12 -6.41 5.71
N ALA A 99 -12.18 -5.60 6.76
CA ALA A 99 -13.43 -5.11 7.34
C ALA A 99 -14.18 -4.17 6.38
N VAL A 100 -13.50 -3.16 5.81
CA VAL A 100 -14.08 -2.22 4.86
C VAL A 100 -14.55 -2.93 3.59
N ALA A 101 -13.74 -3.83 3.05
CA ALA A 101 -14.11 -4.60 1.86
C ALA A 101 -15.36 -5.45 2.10
N SER A 102 -15.36 -6.25 3.18
CA SER A 102 -16.45 -7.19 3.48
C SER A 102 -17.74 -6.52 3.90
N ASN A 103 -17.65 -5.49 4.75
CA ASN A 103 -18.83 -4.90 5.40
C ASN A 103 -19.39 -3.71 4.61
N VAL A 104 -18.57 -3.03 3.80
CA VAL A 104 -19.00 -1.81 3.11
C VAL A 104 -18.86 -1.91 1.60
N ALA A 105 -17.66 -2.15 1.06
CA ALA A 105 -17.44 -2.07 -0.38
C ALA A 105 -18.22 -3.14 -1.16
N VAL A 106 -18.10 -4.40 -0.77
CA VAL A 106 -18.78 -5.53 -1.43
C VAL A 106 -20.30 -5.44 -1.36
N PRO A 107 -20.94 -5.16 -0.20
CA PRO A 107 -22.38 -4.98 -0.12
C PRO A 107 -22.92 -3.83 -0.99
N ASN A 108 -22.13 -2.76 -1.18
CA ASN A 108 -22.50 -1.59 -1.95
C ASN A 108 -22.05 -1.63 -3.42
N GLY A 109 -21.44 -2.73 -3.88
CA GLY A 109 -20.94 -2.88 -5.25
C GLY A 109 -19.83 -1.91 -5.61
N ILE A 110 -19.02 -1.48 -4.63
CA ILE A 110 -17.94 -0.50 -4.79
C ILE A 110 -16.61 -1.23 -5.04
N THR A 111 -15.93 -0.85 -6.11
CA THR A 111 -14.55 -1.28 -6.35
C THR A 111 -13.63 -0.65 -5.30
N ILE A 112 -12.83 -1.48 -4.64
CA ILE A 112 -11.83 -1.06 -3.66
C ILE A 112 -10.45 -1.58 -4.09
N ILE A 113 -9.45 -0.70 -4.16
CA ILE A 113 -8.07 -1.05 -4.48
C ILE A 113 -7.16 -0.59 -3.34
N SER A 114 -6.63 -1.55 -2.57
CA SER A 114 -5.70 -1.28 -1.49
C SER A 114 -4.27 -1.08 -2.01
N PRO A 115 -3.57 -0.04 -1.57
CA PRO A 115 -2.16 0.17 -1.94
C PRO A 115 -1.18 -0.66 -1.09
N SER A 116 -1.57 -1.11 0.10
CA SER A 116 -0.61 -1.59 1.11
C SER A 116 -1.12 -2.72 2.02
N ALA A 117 -2.32 -3.22 1.83
CA ALA A 117 -2.81 -4.35 2.61
C ALA A 117 -2.22 -5.67 2.08
N THR A 118 -1.27 -6.24 2.82
CA THR A 118 -0.41 -7.34 2.35
C THR A 118 -0.76 -8.72 2.92
N SER A 119 -1.60 -8.81 3.99
CA SER A 119 -1.92 -10.09 4.63
C SER A 119 -2.31 -11.19 3.63
N PRO A 120 -1.76 -12.42 3.76
CA PRO A 120 -2.16 -13.56 2.93
C PRO A 120 -3.64 -13.90 3.04
N GLY A 121 -4.27 -13.58 4.16
CA GLY A 121 -5.71 -13.84 4.39
C GLY A 121 -6.62 -13.11 3.40
N LEU A 122 -6.18 -11.96 2.87
CA LEU A 122 -6.95 -11.17 1.90
C LEU A 122 -7.07 -11.85 0.54
N THR A 123 -6.14 -12.75 0.17
CA THR A 123 -6.18 -13.51 -1.10
C THR A 123 -7.46 -14.36 -1.24
N SER A 124 -8.04 -14.80 -0.12
CA SER A 124 -9.23 -15.65 -0.10
C SER A 124 -10.50 -14.90 0.33
N LEU A 125 -10.48 -13.58 0.32
CA LEU A 125 -11.62 -12.76 0.66
C LEU A 125 -12.80 -13.03 -0.30
N LYS A 126 -14.00 -13.15 0.24
CA LYS A 126 -15.23 -13.33 -0.57
C LYS A 126 -15.70 -11.96 -1.09
N ASP A 127 -14.96 -11.39 -2.00
CA ASP A 127 -15.07 -10.01 -2.48
C ASP A 127 -15.93 -9.82 -3.73
N LYS A 128 -16.43 -10.88 -4.33
CA LYS A 128 -17.20 -10.86 -5.60
C LYS A 128 -16.46 -10.16 -6.75
N GLY A 129 -15.11 -10.15 -6.72
CA GLY A 129 -14.27 -9.47 -7.71
C GLY A 129 -14.25 -7.96 -7.58
N LEU A 130 -14.51 -7.42 -6.39
CA LEU A 130 -14.54 -5.97 -6.13
C LEU A 130 -13.29 -5.48 -5.37
N PHE A 131 -12.53 -6.39 -4.74
CA PHE A 131 -11.31 -6.07 -4.04
C PHE A 131 -10.08 -6.38 -4.89
N PHE A 132 -9.16 -5.42 -4.94
CA PHE A 132 -7.85 -5.54 -5.60
C PHE A 132 -6.79 -4.94 -4.68
N ARG A 133 -5.52 -5.29 -4.92
CA ARG A 133 -4.38 -4.66 -4.23
C ARG A 133 -3.17 -4.48 -5.14
N THR A 134 -2.60 -3.29 -5.13
CA THR A 134 -1.35 -2.96 -5.83
C THR A 134 -0.11 -3.35 -5.03
N ALA A 135 -0.26 -3.72 -3.75
CA ALA A 135 0.77 -4.40 -2.99
C ALA A 135 0.74 -5.92 -3.23
N PRO A 136 1.89 -6.60 -3.29
CA PRO A 136 1.95 -8.06 -3.32
C PRO A 136 1.58 -8.67 -1.96
N SER A 137 1.19 -9.96 -1.99
CA SER A 137 0.90 -10.70 -0.76
C SER A 137 2.15 -11.01 0.07
N ASP A 138 2.01 -10.98 1.39
CA ASP A 138 3.03 -11.43 2.35
C ASP A 138 3.34 -12.93 2.26
N ALA A 139 2.49 -13.71 1.58
CA ALA A 139 2.85 -15.08 1.20
C ALA A 139 4.17 -15.14 0.40
N ARG A 140 4.47 -14.07 -0.37
CA ARG A 140 5.75 -13.89 -1.04
C ARG A 140 6.70 -12.98 -0.23
N GLY A 141 6.20 -11.91 0.37
CA GLY A 141 7.00 -10.95 1.14
C GLY A 141 7.80 -11.60 2.25
N GLY A 142 7.17 -12.50 3.01
CA GLY A 142 7.84 -13.26 4.07
C GLY A 142 8.94 -14.19 3.56
N GLN A 143 8.79 -14.80 2.39
CA GLN A 143 9.83 -15.61 1.75
C GLN A 143 11.03 -14.74 1.33
N ILE A 144 10.77 -13.59 0.69
CA ILE A 144 11.81 -12.64 0.28
C ILE A 144 12.59 -12.12 1.50
N LEU A 145 11.89 -11.77 2.60
CA LEU A 145 12.54 -11.32 3.82
C LEU A 145 13.41 -12.43 4.45
N ALA A 146 12.95 -13.68 4.39
CA ALA A 146 13.72 -14.84 4.84
C ALA A 146 14.96 -15.10 3.97
N ASP A 147 14.86 -14.95 2.64
CA ASP A 147 16.00 -15.05 1.74
C ASP A 147 17.05 -13.97 2.04
N ILE A 148 16.61 -12.73 2.30
CA ILE A 148 17.50 -11.64 2.72
C ILE A 148 18.17 -11.98 4.05
N THR A 149 17.43 -12.51 5.03
CA THR A 149 17.95 -12.92 6.35
C THR A 149 19.06 -13.97 6.20
N LYS A 150 18.85 -14.97 5.33
CA LYS A 150 19.84 -15.98 4.99
C LYS A 150 21.07 -15.37 4.32
N ASP A 151 20.88 -14.51 3.30
CA ASP A 151 21.98 -13.87 2.56
C ASP A 151 22.85 -12.98 3.47
N ARG A 152 22.26 -12.43 4.53
CA ARG A 152 22.97 -11.64 5.57
C ARG A 152 23.69 -12.51 6.61
N GLY A 153 23.57 -13.83 6.51
CA GLY A 153 24.32 -14.79 7.36
C GLY A 153 23.76 -14.95 8.76
N VAL A 154 22.56 -14.48 9.06
CA VAL A 154 21.88 -14.68 10.35
C VAL A 154 21.64 -16.18 10.58
N LYS A 155 21.93 -16.67 11.79
CA LYS A 155 21.79 -18.09 12.17
C LYS A 155 20.63 -18.34 13.11
N SER A 156 20.25 -17.32 13.88
CA SER A 156 19.15 -17.39 14.85
C SER A 156 18.40 -16.06 14.90
N VAL A 157 17.06 -16.13 15.00
CA VAL A 157 16.20 -14.96 15.01
C VAL A 157 15.09 -15.11 16.04
N ALA A 158 14.90 -14.07 16.86
CA ALA A 158 13.67 -13.87 17.60
C ALA A 158 12.67 -13.13 16.70
N VAL A 159 11.40 -13.46 16.74
CA VAL A 159 10.36 -12.84 15.94
C VAL A 159 9.35 -12.18 16.86
N THR A 160 9.07 -10.91 16.62
CA THR A 160 7.93 -10.22 17.23
C THR A 160 7.04 -9.63 16.14
N TYR A 161 5.74 -9.62 16.38
CA TYR A 161 4.77 -9.14 15.39
C TYR A 161 3.62 -8.37 16.05
N THR A 162 3.11 -7.34 15.38
CA THR A 162 1.91 -6.63 15.81
C THR A 162 0.70 -7.57 15.80
N ASN A 163 -0.08 -7.57 16.89
CA ASN A 163 -1.15 -8.55 17.11
C ASN A 163 -2.40 -8.27 16.26
N ASN A 164 -2.26 -8.41 14.95
CA ASN A 164 -3.33 -8.28 13.97
C ASN A 164 -3.10 -9.18 12.74
N ASP A 165 -4.02 -9.13 11.77
CA ASP A 165 -4.00 -9.98 10.57
C ASP A 165 -2.74 -9.80 9.71
N TYR A 166 -2.18 -8.59 9.64
CA TYR A 166 -0.93 -8.31 8.95
C TYR A 166 0.24 -8.97 9.67
N GLY A 167 0.45 -8.58 10.93
CA GLY A 167 1.61 -9.04 11.68
C GLY A 167 1.66 -10.55 11.83
N LYS A 168 0.52 -11.17 12.18
CA LYS A 168 0.43 -12.62 12.32
C LYS A 168 0.67 -13.33 10.99
N GLY A 169 0.04 -12.89 9.92
CA GLY A 169 0.16 -13.51 8.59
C GLY A 169 1.61 -13.50 8.09
N LEU A 170 2.27 -12.35 8.15
CA LEU A 170 3.68 -12.22 7.74
C LEU A 170 4.63 -13.00 8.66
N ALA A 171 4.40 -12.98 10.00
CA ALA A 171 5.22 -13.71 10.96
C ALA A 171 5.16 -15.23 10.74
N ASP A 172 3.99 -15.77 10.42
CA ASP A 172 3.81 -17.19 10.12
C ASP A 172 4.60 -17.60 8.87
N VAL A 173 4.47 -16.83 7.77
CA VAL A 173 5.21 -17.09 6.51
C VAL A 173 6.72 -16.94 6.70
N TYR A 174 7.15 -15.82 7.30
CA TYR A 174 8.57 -15.55 7.56
C TYR A 174 9.21 -16.64 8.43
N SER A 175 8.57 -16.99 9.55
CA SER A 175 9.07 -18.00 10.47
C SER A 175 9.20 -19.39 9.84
N ALA A 176 8.25 -19.77 8.97
CA ALA A 176 8.32 -21.00 8.21
C ALA A 176 9.48 -20.97 7.20
N ALA A 177 9.66 -19.87 6.48
CA ALA A 177 10.67 -19.70 5.45
C ALA A 177 12.10 -19.68 6.05
N VAL A 178 12.35 -18.96 7.15
CA VAL A 178 13.67 -18.95 7.80
C VAL A 178 14.01 -20.33 8.37
N LYS A 179 13.06 -21.08 8.92
CA LYS A 179 13.28 -22.47 9.35
C LYS A 179 13.65 -23.36 8.17
N ALA A 180 13.00 -23.21 7.01
CA ALA A 180 13.34 -23.94 5.79
C ALA A 180 14.77 -23.63 5.30
N HIS A 181 15.28 -22.44 5.59
CA HIS A 181 16.68 -22.07 5.34
C HIS A 181 17.67 -22.57 6.41
N GLY A 182 17.22 -23.31 7.42
CA GLY A 182 18.06 -23.81 8.51
C GLY A 182 18.38 -22.76 9.57
N ILE A 183 17.68 -21.63 9.58
CA ILE A 183 17.85 -20.57 10.58
C ILE A 183 16.97 -20.90 11.79
N LYS A 184 17.56 -20.84 12.99
CA LYS A 184 16.83 -21.12 14.24
C LYS A 184 15.88 -19.96 14.57
N VAL A 185 14.59 -20.24 14.69
CA VAL A 185 13.62 -19.31 15.29
C VAL A 185 13.60 -19.57 16.80
N THR A 186 14.03 -18.59 17.59
CA THR A 186 14.21 -18.74 19.05
C THR A 186 12.87 -18.52 19.77
N THR A 187 12.08 -17.59 19.31
CA THR A 187 10.70 -17.33 19.78
C THR A 187 9.87 -16.64 18.69
N VAL A 188 8.55 -16.73 18.80
CA VAL A 188 7.59 -15.94 18.01
C VAL A 188 6.56 -15.40 19.00
N SER A 189 6.49 -14.08 19.19
CA SER A 189 5.61 -13.45 20.18
C SER A 189 4.92 -12.20 19.61
N ALA A 190 3.66 -12.03 19.96
CA ALA A 190 2.93 -10.84 19.60
C ALA A 190 3.29 -9.64 20.47
N HIS A 191 3.15 -8.44 19.92
CA HIS A 191 3.10 -7.18 20.67
C HIS A 191 1.88 -6.37 20.24
N GLU A 192 1.36 -5.57 21.15
CA GLU A 192 0.26 -4.64 20.85
C GLU A 192 0.83 -3.29 20.39
N ASP A 193 0.08 -2.59 19.54
CA ASP A 193 0.36 -1.19 19.23
C ASP A 193 -0.21 -0.27 20.31
N GLY A 194 0.31 0.96 20.42
CA GLY A 194 -0.21 1.99 21.30
C GLY A 194 0.10 1.81 22.80
N LYS A 195 0.97 0.87 23.19
CA LYS A 195 1.42 0.74 24.58
C LYS A 195 2.45 1.82 24.94
N ALA A 196 2.41 2.24 26.19
CA ALA A 196 3.41 3.17 26.74
C ALA A 196 4.75 2.49 27.08
N ASP A 197 4.76 1.17 27.30
CA ASP A 197 5.94 0.41 27.70
C ASP A 197 5.94 -0.98 27.05
N TYR A 198 7.11 -1.37 26.52
CA TYR A 198 7.37 -2.64 25.85
C TYR A 198 8.44 -3.48 26.56
N SER A 199 8.78 -3.17 27.80
CA SER A 199 9.82 -3.85 28.58
C SER A 199 9.57 -5.36 28.75
N ALA A 200 8.31 -5.77 28.90
CA ALA A 200 7.92 -7.16 29.03
C ALA A 200 8.15 -7.96 27.73
N GLU A 201 7.77 -7.40 26.59
CA GLU A 201 8.01 -7.99 25.27
C GLU A 201 9.51 -8.09 24.99
N VAL A 202 10.26 -7.00 25.24
CA VAL A 202 11.74 -6.97 25.06
C VAL A 202 12.43 -7.98 25.97
N SER A 203 12.01 -8.12 27.24
CA SER A 203 12.53 -9.12 28.16
C SER A 203 12.30 -10.55 27.66
N THR A 204 11.11 -10.82 27.08
CA THR A 204 10.78 -12.12 26.49
C THR A 204 11.70 -12.43 25.30
N LEU A 205 11.90 -11.46 24.41
CA LEU A 205 12.79 -11.58 23.24
C LEU A 205 14.26 -11.78 23.67
N ALA A 206 14.73 -10.99 24.64
CA ALA A 206 16.07 -11.07 25.19
C ALA A 206 16.34 -12.45 25.83
N SER A 207 15.38 -12.98 26.59
CA SER A 207 15.50 -14.30 27.22
C SER A 207 15.58 -15.44 26.20
N ALA A 208 14.88 -15.29 25.07
CA ALA A 208 14.96 -16.26 23.98
C ALA A 208 16.27 -16.16 23.18
N GLY A 209 16.86 -14.97 23.13
CA GLY A 209 18.10 -14.66 22.42
C GLY A 209 17.96 -14.78 20.90
N GLY A 210 19.08 -14.62 20.21
CA GLY A 210 19.19 -14.70 18.75
C GLY A 210 20.25 -13.71 18.24
N ASP A 211 20.69 -13.90 16.99
CA ASP A 211 21.61 -12.96 16.32
C ASP A 211 20.92 -11.65 15.93
N ALA A 212 19.59 -11.70 15.75
CA ALA A 212 18.78 -10.57 15.37
C ALA A 212 17.34 -10.75 15.88
N VAL A 213 16.58 -9.66 15.92
CA VAL A 213 15.13 -9.71 16.09
C VAL A 213 14.43 -9.25 14.81
N ALA A 214 13.50 -10.07 14.31
CA ALA A 214 12.57 -9.66 13.25
C ALA A 214 11.41 -8.89 13.89
N VAL A 215 11.27 -7.62 13.50
CA VAL A 215 10.20 -6.73 13.94
C VAL A 215 9.19 -6.63 12.82
N ILE A 216 8.12 -7.39 12.93
CA ILE A 216 7.00 -7.42 11.99
C ILE A 216 5.89 -6.57 12.57
N GLY A 217 5.90 -5.28 12.29
CA GLY A 217 5.04 -4.32 12.96
C GLY A 217 4.92 -3.01 12.21
N TYR A 218 4.59 -1.98 12.96
CA TYR A 218 4.38 -0.64 12.46
C TYR A 218 5.35 0.36 13.10
N LEU A 219 5.84 1.30 12.26
CA LEU A 219 7.00 2.12 12.61
C LEU A 219 6.71 3.28 13.60
N ASP A 220 5.46 3.70 13.76
CA ASP A 220 5.15 4.86 14.61
C ASP A 220 4.69 4.47 16.03
N GLN A 221 4.46 3.17 16.28
CA GLN A 221 4.02 2.68 17.60
C GLN A 221 4.79 1.43 18.06
N GLY A 222 4.14 0.25 18.09
CA GLY A 222 4.65 -0.97 18.73
C GLY A 222 6.02 -1.40 18.24
N GLY A 223 6.22 -1.46 16.93
CA GLY A 223 7.51 -1.82 16.35
C GLY A 223 8.64 -0.88 16.77
N LYS A 224 8.38 0.43 16.80
CA LYS A 224 9.33 1.44 17.28
C LYS A 224 9.65 1.28 18.76
N GLY A 225 8.63 0.98 19.58
CA GLY A 225 8.81 0.75 21.02
C GLY A 225 9.66 -0.50 21.32
N ILE A 226 9.48 -1.59 20.57
CA ILE A 226 10.32 -2.79 20.67
C ILE A 226 11.79 -2.49 20.33
N ILE A 227 12.04 -1.72 19.26
CA ILE A 227 13.39 -1.31 18.86
C ILE A 227 14.04 -0.44 19.95
N GLN A 228 13.30 0.56 20.46
CA GLN A 228 13.80 1.43 21.54
C GLN A 228 14.19 0.62 22.76
N GLY A 229 13.28 -0.20 23.28
CA GLY A 229 13.58 -1.01 24.47
C GLY A 229 14.72 -2.03 24.26
N SER A 230 14.85 -2.58 23.05
CA SER A 230 15.95 -3.49 22.70
C SER A 230 17.30 -2.77 22.68
N LEU A 231 17.37 -1.55 22.15
CA LEU A 231 18.59 -0.72 22.15
C LEU A 231 18.96 -0.25 23.56
N ASP A 232 17.98 0.20 24.35
CA ASP A 232 18.18 0.71 25.70
C ASP A 232 18.67 -0.37 26.66
N SER A 233 18.15 -1.59 26.54
CA SER A 233 18.57 -2.75 27.35
C SER A 233 19.82 -3.46 26.83
N GLY A 234 20.24 -3.15 25.58
CA GLY A 234 21.32 -3.87 24.91
C GLY A 234 20.94 -5.30 24.50
N ALA A 235 19.64 -5.63 24.47
CA ALA A 235 19.15 -6.96 24.12
C ALA A 235 19.43 -7.33 22.66
N PHE A 236 19.24 -6.38 21.74
CA PHE A 236 19.50 -6.54 20.31
C PHE A 236 20.00 -5.23 19.71
N ASP A 237 20.88 -5.35 18.70
CA ASP A 237 21.40 -4.23 17.89
C ASP A 237 21.21 -4.45 16.37
N THR A 238 20.60 -5.59 16.02
CA THR A 238 20.35 -5.99 14.64
C THR A 238 18.87 -6.30 14.46
N PHE A 239 18.20 -5.50 13.63
CA PHE A 239 16.76 -5.61 13.40
C PHE A 239 16.48 -5.99 11.95
N ILE A 240 15.63 -7.00 11.77
CA ILE A 240 15.07 -7.40 10.48
C ILE A 240 13.69 -6.76 10.38
N LEU A 241 13.57 -5.82 9.46
CA LEU A 241 12.43 -4.91 9.38
C LEU A 241 11.45 -5.37 8.30
N SER A 242 10.20 -5.55 8.68
CA SER A 242 9.12 -5.72 7.71
C SER A 242 8.84 -4.41 6.96
N ASP A 243 8.02 -4.47 5.94
CA ASP A 243 7.59 -3.32 5.13
C ASP A 243 6.95 -2.21 5.98
N GLY A 244 6.09 -2.57 6.95
CA GLY A 244 5.47 -1.63 7.90
C GLY A 244 6.44 -0.93 8.85
N MET A 245 7.71 -1.38 8.88
CA MET A 245 8.80 -0.77 9.67
C MET A 245 9.73 0.12 8.82
N ILE A 246 9.52 0.21 7.51
CA ILE A 246 10.34 1.03 6.63
C ILE A 246 9.77 2.44 6.54
N GLY A 247 10.56 3.44 6.90
CA GLY A 247 10.18 4.85 6.82
C GLY A 247 11.16 5.75 7.54
N ASP A 248 11.23 7.01 7.15
CA ASP A 248 12.21 7.97 7.67
C ASP A 248 11.99 8.27 9.15
N SER A 249 10.74 8.21 9.65
CA SER A 249 10.42 8.36 11.08
C SER A 249 11.26 7.42 11.96
N LEU A 250 11.52 6.19 11.52
CA LEU A 250 12.36 5.22 12.24
C LEU A 250 13.83 5.66 12.26
N THR A 251 14.38 6.00 11.10
CA THR A 251 15.80 6.40 10.99
C THR A 251 16.07 7.77 11.57
N ASP A 252 15.12 8.68 11.57
CA ASP A 252 15.23 9.98 12.22
C ASP A 252 15.26 9.86 13.74
N THR A 253 14.58 8.84 14.30
CA THR A 253 14.60 8.55 15.74
C THR A 253 15.92 7.88 16.17
N PHE A 254 16.34 6.83 15.48
CA PHE A 254 17.43 5.96 15.96
C PHE A 254 18.76 6.13 15.24
N GLY A 255 18.73 6.74 14.05
CA GLY A 255 19.91 7.08 13.29
C GLY A 255 20.88 5.90 13.09
N LYS A 256 22.14 6.13 13.45
CA LYS A 256 23.24 5.16 13.27
C LYS A 256 23.12 3.92 14.14
N SER A 257 22.29 3.93 15.19
CA SER A 257 22.05 2.74 16.02
C SER A 257 21.45 1.57 15.22
N LEU A 258 20.81 1.88 14.09
CA LEU A 258 20.23 0.88 13.19
C LEU A 258 21.15 0.41 12.05
N ASN A 259 22.42 0.80 12.01
CA ASN A 259 23.31 0.53 10.86
C ASN A 259 23.52 -0.95 10.51
N LYS A 260 23.20 -1.88 11.42
CA LYS A 260 23.23 -3.33 11.17
C LYS A 260 21.90 -3.87 10.63
N SER A 261 20.87 -3.05 10.65
CA SER A 261 19.51 -3.47 10.35
C SER A 261 19.21 -3.43 8.85
N PHE A 262 18.29 -4.27 8.43
CA PHE A 262 17.88 -4.43 7.05
C PHE A 262 16.43 -4.91 6.97
N GLY A 263 15.85 -4.84 5.78
CA GLY A 263 14.47 -5.28 5.57
C GLY A 263 14.12 -5.37 4.09
N SER A 264 12.85 -5.48 3.82
CA SER A 264 12.30 -5.44 2.46
C SER A 264 11.03 -4.61 2.40
N LEU A 265 10.79 -4.04 1.24
CA LEU A 265 9.62 -3.24 0.93
C LEU A 265 9.12 -3.61 -0.46
N PRO A 266 7.82 -3.81 -0.68
CA PRO A 266 7.26 -3.82 -2.02
C PRO A 266 7.69 -2.59 -2.83
N GLY A 267 7.85 -2.73 -4.14
CA GLY A 267 8.22 -1.63 -5.01
C GLY A 267 9.06 -2.07 -6.20
N SER A 268 9.34 -1.15 -7.10
CA SER A 268 10.12 -1.37 -8.33
C SER A 268 11.26 -0.36 -8.44
N LEU A 269 12.34 -0.76 -9.10
CA LEU A 269 13.45 0.12 -9.53
C LEU A 269 13.43 0.33 -11.06
N GLY A 270 12.31 0.04 -11.73
CA GLY A 270 12.17 0.16 -13.16
C GLY A 270 11.76 1.55 -13.64
N LYS A 271 11.58 1.67 -14.97
CA LYS A 271 11.20 2.92 -15.68
C LYS A 271 9.98 3.61 -15.03
N GLY A 272 8.96 2.85 -14.62
CA GLY A 272 7.75 3.41 -14.00
C GLY A 272 8.05 4.15 -12.71
N ALA A 273 8.87 3.55 -11.83
CA ALA A 273 9.30 4.17 -10.58
C ALA A 273 10.10 5.47 -10.82
N ASP A 274 11.01 5.47 -11.81
CA ASP A 274 11.78 6.66 -12.17
C ASP A 274 10.89 7.81 -12.67
N VAL A 275 9.88 7.49 -13.48
CA VAL A 275 8.93 8.50 -13.99
C VAL A 275 8.05 9.00 -12.86
N PHE A 276 7.51 8.09 -12.04
CA PHE A 276 6.71 8.47 -10.86
C PHE A 276 7.50 9.39 -9.93
N GLY A 277 8.75 9.04 -9.61
CA GLY A 277 9.61 9.87 -8.75
C GLY A 277 9.76 11.31 -9.26
N LYS A 278 9.83 11.50 -10.60
CA LYS A 278 9.93 12.84 -11.21
C LYS A 278 8.62 13.63 -11.07
N ILE A 279 7.47 13.02 -11.39
CA ILE A 279 6.18 13.73 -11.32
C ILE A 279 5.77 13.99 -9.87
N ALA A 280 6.01 13.05 -8.96
CA ALA A 280 5.77 13.21 -7.53
C ALA A 280 6.61 14.37 -6.96
N LYS A 281 7.91 14.41 -7.26
CA LYS A 281 8.79 15.52 -6.86
C LYS A 281 8.30 16.87 -7.40
N ALA A 282 7.86 16.92 -8.65
CA ALA A 282 7.31 18.13 -9.24
C ALA A 282 6.02 18.58 -8.55
N ALA A 283 5.25 17.65 -7.98
CA ALA A 283 4.05 17.89 -7.18
C ALA A 283 4.34 18.14 -5.68
N GLY A 284 5.61 18.13 -5.25
CA GLY A 284 6.00 18.31 -3.86
C GLY A 284 5.74 17.07 -2.97
N ILE A 285 5.63 15.89 -3.58
CA ILE A 285 5.38 14.63 -2.89
C ILE A 285 6.70 13.88 -2.72
N ASP A 286 6.97 13.41 -1.50
CA ASP A 286 8.07 12.49 -1.24
C ASP A 286 7.72 11.08 -1.74
N SER A 287 8.29 10.70 -2.87
CA SER A 287 8.10 9.38 -3.48
C SER A 287 9.02 8.29 -2.93
N SER A 288 9.91 8.61 -1.98
CA SER A 288 10.81 7.64 -1.36
C SER A 288 10.12 6.81 -0.26
N GLY A 289 9.00 7.31 0.25
CA GLY A 289 8.19 6.66 1.26
C GLY A 289 7.52 5.39 0.75
N PRO A 290 7.24 4.44 1.66
CA PRO A 290 6.52 3.21 1.33
C PRO A 290 5.18 3.47 0.66
N TYR A 291 4.82 2.61 -0.29
CA TYR A 291 3.51 2.54 -0.91
C TYR A 291 3.02 3.79 -1.64
N THR A 292 3.88 4.78 -1.87
CA THR A 292 3.52 5.99 -2.64
C THR A 292 3.27 5.65 -4.11
N GLY A 293 4.09 4.79 -4.71
CA GLY A 293 3.91 4.28 -6.07
C GLY A 293 2.65 3.43 -6.20
N GLU A 294 2.44 2.51 -5.27
CA GLU A 294 1.26 1.64 -5.19
C GLU A 294 -0.03 2.45 -5.03
N SER A 295 0.00 3.55 -4.27
CA SER A 295 -1.15 4.44 -4.09
C SER A 295 -1.50 5.21 -5.36
N TYR A 296 -0.49 5.69 -6.08
CA TYR A 296 -0.68 6.29 -7.41
C TYR A 296 -1.28 5.25 -8.38
N ASP A 297 -0.73 4.03 -8.40
CA ASP A 297 -1.17 2.95 -9.28
C ASP A 297 -2.60 2.50 -8.97
N ALA A 298 -2.97 2.38 -7.69
CA ALA A 298 -4.33 2.05 -7.29
C ALA A 298 -5.35 3.07 -7.81
N ALA A 299 -5.06 4.36 -7.66
CA ALA A 299 -5.90 5.44 -8.17
C ALA A 299 -5.95 5.47 -9.70
N ALA A 300 -4.80 5.27 -10.37
CA ALA A 300 -4.71 5.22 -11.83
C ALA A 300 -5.51 4.04 -12.41
N LEU A 301 -5.44 2.86 -11.80
CA LEU A 301 -6.22 1.69 -12.20
C LEU A 301 -7.73 1.96 -12.11
N ILE A 302 -8.19 2.62 -11.04
CA ILE A 302 -9.60 2.99 -10.88
C ILE A 302 -10.05 3.89 -12.04
N VAL A 303 -9.32 4.96 -12.36
CA VAL A 303 -9.73 5.91 -13.40
C VAL A 303 -9.65 5.32 -14.80
N LEU A 304 -8.65 4.50 -15.07
CA LEU A 304 -8.52 3.81 -16.37
C LEU A 304 -9.60 2.75 -16.54
N ALA A 305 -9.93 1.98 -15.50
CA ALA A 305 -11.01 1.00 -15.53
C ALA A 305 -12.38 1.66 -15.70
N MET A 306 -12.60 2.82 -15.07
CA MET A 306 -13.79 3.65 -15.26
C MET A 306 -13.91 4.16 -16.71
N GLN A 307 -12.81 4.65 -17.28
CA GLN A 307 -12.78 5.06 -18.70
C GLN A 307 -13.09 3.89 -19.64
N ALA A 308 -12.52 2.72 -19.39
CA ALA A 308 -12.77 1.51 -20.17
C ALA A 308 -14.24 1.08 -20.13
N SER A 309 -14.91 1.30 -19.00
CA SER A 309 -16.35 1.03 -18.87
C SER A 309 -17.24 2.06 -19.55
N GLY A 310 -16.71 3.23 -19.90
CA GLY A 310 -17.48 4.38 -20.40
C GLY A 310 -18.45 4.97 -19.38
N SER A 311 -18.31 4.64 -18.10
CA SER A 311 -19.25 5.03 -17.04
C SER A 311 -18.55 5.12 -15.67
N ALA A 312 -19.04 6.02 -14.82
CA ALA A 312 -18.67 6.11 -13.42
C ALA A 312 -19.56 5.24 -12.50
N ASP A 313 -20.34 4.33 -13.05
CA ASP A 313 -21.19 3.45 -12.25
C ASP A 313 -20.34 2.45 -11.44
N ARG A 314 -20.62 2.34 -10.14
CA ARG A 314 -19.92 1.45 -9.20
C ARG A 314 -19.78 0.03 -9.74
N SER A 315 -20.84 -0.54 -10.31
CA SER A 315 -20.89 -1.93 -10.78
C SER A 315 -20.09 -2.20 -12.06
N SER A 316 -19.59 -1.17 -12.74
CA SER A 316 -18.89 -1.30 -14.02
C SER A 316 -17.36 -1.25 -13.90
N ILE A 317 -16.82 -0.57 -12.87
CA ILE A 317 -15.39 -0.29 -12.74
C ILE A 317 -14.59 -1.59 -12.56
N ALA A 318 -14.95 -2.45 -11.60
CA ALA A 318 -14.21 -3.67 -11.27
C ALA A 318 -14.01 -4.60 -12.48
N LYS A 319 -14.98 -4.64 -13.39
CA LYS A 319 -14.97 -5.51 -14.57
C LYS A 319 -13.78 -5.27 -15.51
N ASN A 320 -13.20 -4.07 -15.45
CA ASN A 320 -12.13 -3.65 -16.34
C ASN A 320 -10.75 -3.60 -15.65
N VAL A 321 -10.68 -3.67 -14.31
CA VAL A 321 -9.41 -3.54 -13.57
C VAL A 321 -8.38 -4.55 -14.07
N MET A 322 -8.76 -5.82 -14.20
CA MET A 322 -7.85 -6.90 -14.62
C MET A 322 -7.31 -6.72 -16.04
N SER A 323 -8.14 -6.27 -16.97
CA SER A 323 -7.73 -6.03 -18.37
C SER A 323 -6.88 -4.77 -18.52
N ILE A 324 -6.98 -3.82 -17.60
CA ILE A 324 -6.12 -2.62 -17.55
C ILE A 324 -4.77 -2.94 -16.95
N ALA A 325 -4.73 -3.77 -15.89
CA ALA A 325 -3.53 -4.13 -15.13
C ALA A 325 -2.65 -5.18 -15.86
N ASN A 326 -3.16 -5.83 -16.91
CA ASN A 326 -2.49 -6.94 -17.57
C ASN A 326 -2.46 -6.78 -19.09
N ALA A 327 -1.32 -7.10 -19.69
CA ALA A 327 -1.17 -7.19 -21.14
C ALA A 327 -2.22 -8.15 -21.77
N PRO A 328 -2.55 -7.99 -23.05
CA PRO A 328 -1.86 -7.15 -24.04
C PRO A 328 -2.39 -5.73 -24.12
N GLY A 329 -1.55 -4.79 -24.58
CA GLY A 329 -1.97 -3.43 -24.82
C GLY A 329 -0.81 -2.43 -25.02
N THR A 330 -1.17 -1.17 -25.20
CA THR A 330 -0.18 -0.09 -25.20
C THR A 330 0.25 0.21 -23.77
N LYS A 331 1.56 0.18 -23.51
CA LYS A 331 2.11 0.48 -22.19
C LYS A 331 1.84 1.92 -21.76
N ILE A 332 1.33 2.06 -20.52
CA ILE A 332 1.01 3.34 -19.89
C ILE A 332 1.81 3.46 -18.59
N TYR A 333 2.55 4.54 -18.46
CA TYR A 333 3.36 4.88 -17.29
C TYR A 333 2.76 6.07 -16.53
N PRO A 334 3.20 6.35 -15.29
CA PRO A 334 2.83 7.58 -14.59
C PRO A 334 3.11 8.82 -15.46
N GLY A 335 2.21 9.81 -15.43
CA GLY A 335 2.27 10.98 -16.31
C GLY A 335 1.73 10.75 -17.72
N GLU A 336 1.29 9.53 -18.06
CA GLU A 336 0.70 9.18 -19.36
C GLU A 336 -0.80 8.83 -19.26
N LEU A 337 -1.49 9.19 -18.16
CA LEU A 337 -2.91 8.82 -17.99
C LEU A 337 -3.78 9.38 -19.11
N LYS A 338 -3.51 10.61 -19.59
CA LYS A 338 -4.21 11.16 -20.76
C LYS A 338 -4.13 10.23 -21.97
N LYS A 339 -2.95 9.70 -22.28
CA LYS A 339 -2.73 8.76 -23.40
C LYS A 339 -3.56 7.48 -23.19
N GLY A 340 -3.57 6.94 -21.96
CA GLY A 340 -4.37 5.77 -21.61
C GLY A 340 -5.87 6.02 -21.80
N LEU A 341 -6.37 7.14 -21.27
CA LEU A 341 -7.77 7.55 -21.39
C LEU A 341 -8.20 7.73 -22.86
N ASP A 342 -7.36 8.39 -23.68
CA ASP A 342 -7.63 8.60 -25.10
C ASP A 342 -7.64 7.30 -25.92
N LEU A 343 -6.82 6.31 -25.55
CA LEU A 343 -6.80 5.00 -26.19
C LEU A 343 -8.05 4.20 -25.82
N LEU A 344 -8.41 4.18 -24.56
CA LEU A 344 -9.61 3.50 -24.05
C LEU A 344 -10.90 4.09 -24.64
N ALA A 345 -10.99 5.42 -24.78
CA ALA A 345 -12.13 6.08 -25.45
C ALA A 345 -12.29 5.63 -26.91
N LYS A 346 -11.23 5.14 -27.55
CA LYS A 346 -11.23 4.59 -28.91
C LYS A 346 -11.38 3.06 -28.94
N GLY A 347 -11.67 2.42 -27.82
CA GLY A 347 -11.78 0.96 -27.69
C GLY A 347 -10.46 0.21 -27.87
N LYS A 348 -9.30 0.88 -27.68
CA LYS A 348 -7.97 0.27 -27.81
C LYS A 348 -7.50 -0.24 -26.45
N ALA A 349 -6.93 -1.45 -26.43
CA ALA A 349 -6.35 -2.03 -25.23
C ALA A 349 -5.10 -1.29 -24.77
N ILE A 350 -4.94 -1.19 -23.46
CA ILE A 350 -3.74 -0.69 -22.79
C ILE A 350 -3.18 -1.76 -21.85
N ASP A 351 -1.92 -1.60 -21.46
CA ASP A 351 -1.20 -2.37 -20.46
C ASP A 351 -0.62 -1.36 -19.45
N TYR A 352 -1.26 -1.25 -18.29
CA TYR A 352 -0.86 -0.27 -17.30
C TYR A 352 0.35 -0.78 -16.51
N GLU A 353 1.52 -0.27 -16.86
CA GLU A 353 2.78 -0.57 -16.14
C GLU A 353 2.89 0.17 -14.81
N GLY A 354 2.36 1.38 -14.73
CA GLY A 354 2.39 2.17 -13.51
C GLY A 354 3.78 2.49 -12.96
N ALA A 355 3.81 2.88 -11.68
CA ALA A 355 5.04 3.11 -10.93
C ALA A 355 5.70 1.79 -10.50
N THR A 356 4.90 0.75 -10.25
CA THR A 356 5.35 -0.50 -9.62
C THR A 356 5.51 -1.68 -10.59
N ALA A 357 5.39 -1.45 -11.90
CA ALA A 357 5.34 -2.47 -12.94
C ALA A 357 4.15 -3.42 -12.68
N VAL A 358 2.95 -2.85 -12.65
CA VAL A 358 1.71 -3.52 -12.27
C VAL A 358 1.47 -4.76 -13.13
N LYS A 359 1.22 -5.87 -12.43
CA LYS A 359 0.73 -7.12 -13.03
C LYS A 359 -0.07 -7.87 -12.00
N PHE A 360 -1.34 -8.06 -12.26
CA PHE A 360 -2.22 -8.77 -11.33
C PHE A 360 -2.27 -10.26 -11.60
N THR A 361 -2.33 -11.03 -10.51
CA THR A 361 -2.72 -12.45 -10.52
C THR A 361 -4.21 -12.59 -10.80
N ASP A 362 -4.69 -13.81 -11.03
CA ASP A 362 -6.10 -14.09 -11.31
C ASP A 362 -7.06 -13.68 -10.18
N VAL A 363 -6.54 -13.44 -8.98
CA VAL A 363 -7.32 -12.99 -7.82
C VAL A 363 -7.20 -11.47 -7.57
N GLY A 364 -6.65 -10.70 -8.51
CA GLY A 364 -6.63 -9.24 -8.41
C GLY A 364 -5.57 -8.66 -7.46
N GLU A 365 -4.49 -9.41 -7.19
CA GLU A 365 -3.36 -8.94 -6.40
C GLU A 365 -2.08 -8.82 -7.23
N HIS A 366 -1.29 -7.80 -6.96
CA HIS A 366 -0.04 -7.57 -7.67
C HIS A 366 0.95 -8.70 -7.43
N VAL A 367 1.56 -9.23 -8.50
CA VAL A 367 2.65 -10.22 -8.42
C VAL A 367 3.83 -9.64 -7.64
N GLY A 368 4.15 -8.37 -7.87
CA GLY A 368 5.08 -7.55 -7.12
C GLY A 368 6.55 -7.89 -7.25
N ASN A 369 7.35 -6.85 -7.07
CA ASN A 369 8.77 -6.91 -6.80
C ASN A 369 9.01 -6.37 -5.40
N PHE A 370 10.17 -6.69 -4.83
CA PHE A 370 10.57 -6.19 -3.53
C PHE A 370 11.93 -5.51 -3.64
N ILE A 371 12.12 -4.47 -2.86
CA ILE A 371 13.41 -3.77 -2.74
C ILE A 371 14.02 -4.15 -1.41
N GLU A 372 15.19 -4.81 -1.46
CA GLU A 372 16.01 -5.01 -0.28
C GLU A 372 16.51 -3.66 0.22
N LYS A 373 16.23 -3.37 1.49
CA LYS A 373 16.65 -2.16 2.19
C LYS A 373 17.76 -2.49 3.19
N GLU A 374 18.75 -1.60 3.30
CA GLU A 374 19.73 -1.61 4.37
C GLU A 374 19.85 -0.22 4.98
N ILE A 375 20.27 -0.15 6.24
CA ILE A 375 20.53 1.14 6.88
C ILE A 375 22.04 1.39 6.90
N LYS A 376 22.45 2.49 6.27
CA LYS A 376 23.83 2.97 6.22
C LYS A 376 23.90 4.45 6.55
N GLY A 377 24.77 4.78 7.50
CA GLY A 377 24.90 6.17 7.96
C GLY A 377 23.64 6.71 8.61
N GLY A 378 22.81 5.82 9.19
CA GLY A 378 21.56 6.18 9.83
C GLY A 378 20.43 6.50 8.85
N LYS A 379 20.49 6.03 7.60
CA LYS A 379 19.44 6.23 6.58
C LYS A 379 19.21 4.95 5.79
N PHE A 380 17.94 4.73 5.37
CA PHE A 380 17.60 3.65 4.46
C PHE A 380 18.26 3.83 3.08
N LYS A 381 18.76 2.75 2.54
CA LYS A 381 19.33 2.66 1.18
C LYS A 381 18.74 1.45 0.46
N ASN A 382 18.41 1.65 -0.81
CA ASN A 382 18.07 0.55 -1.69
C ASN A 382 19.33 -0.25 -2.00
N LYS A 383 19.28 -1.57 -1.88
CA LYS A 383 20.40 -2.44 -2.21
C LYS A 383 20.19 -3.12 -3.56
N LYS A 384 19.11 -3.83 -3.72
CA LYS A 384 18.72 -4.49 -4.98
C LYS A 384 17.23 -4.77 -5.02
N GLN A 385 16.69 -4.97 -6.21
CA GLN A 385 15.35 -5.52 -6.42
C GLN A 385 15.40 -7.05 -6.37
N ARG A 386 14.37 -7.63 -5.77
CA ARG A 386 14.20 -9.06 -5.60
C ARG A 386 12.92 -9.58 -6.28
#